data_c31e3f8f6f2bbc5931ecd057d48fda68
#
_entry.id   c31e3f8f6f2bbc5931ecd057d48fda68
#
_cell.length_a   1.000
_cell.length_b   1.000
_cell.length_c   1.000
_cell.angle_alpha   90.00
_cell.angle_beta   90.00
_cell.angle_gamma   90.00
#
_symmetry.space_group_name_H-M   'P 1'
#
loop_
_entity.id
_entity.type
_entity.pdbx_description
1 polymer ?
#
loop_
_entity_poly.entity_id
_entity_poly.type
_entity_poly.pdbx_seq_one_letter_code
_entity_poly.pdbx_strand_id
1 'polypeptide(L)'
;MVIDAELLTHLAATPVQTSAITALNVLNEAYDYKSSFSRGLRIDLNGLRILLISGTASIDEKGVSVHIGDFDAQLRRTYFNITGLLESEGATWKDIVKTTCYLRDIDRDYAAFNEGRTQFFKEQGLDPYPASVGIQAHLCRPELLIEIEAIAMFRTEKCECK
;
A
#
# COMPACT_ATOMS: atom_id res chain seq x y z
N MET A 1 35.46 -20.85 2.73
CA MET A 1 34.39 -20.63 1.74
C MET A 1 34.76 -19.38 0.97
N VAL A 2 35.28 -19.54 -0.26
CA VAL A 2 35.69 -18.41 -1.12
C VAL A 2 34.41 -17.97 -1.81
N ILE A 3 33.97 -16.74 -1.53
CA ILE A 3 32.85 -16.15 -2.27
C ILE A 3 33.40 -15.83 -3.67
N ASP A 4 32.73 -16.35 -4.68
CA ASP A 4 33.11 -16.16 -6.07
C ASP A 4 33.02 -14.65 -6.44
N ALA A 5 34.15 -14.08 -6.89
CA ALA A 5 34.21 -12.67 -7.26
C ALA A 5 33.28 -12.34 -8.45
N GLU A 6 33.00 -13.30 -9.33
CA GLU A 6 32.04 -13.13 -10.43
C GLU A 6 30.60 -12.99 -9.89
N LEU A 7 30.23 -13.74 -8.85
CA LEU A 7 28.93 -13.64 -8.19
C LEU A 7 28.74 -12.26 -7.54
N LEU A 8 29.79 -11.74 -6.88
CA LEU A 8 29.76 -10.39 -6.27
C LEU A 8 29.63 -9.30 -7.34
N THR A 9 30.31 -9.46 -8.47
CA THR A 9 30.24 -8.51 -9.58
C THR A 9 28.85 -8.54 -10.24
N HIS A 10 28.24 -9.72 -10.36
CA HIS A 10 26.89 -9.87 -10.93
C HIS A 10 25.81 -9.25 -10.01
N LEU A 11 25.92 -9.42 -8.70
CA LEU A 11 25.02 -8.80 -7.71
C LEU A 11 25.14 -7.26 -7.69
N ALA A 12 26.35 -6.73 -7.91
CA ALA A 12 26.60 -5.29 -7.94
C ALA A 12 26.14 -4.61 -9.26
N ALA A 13 25.96 -5.37 -10.33
CA ALA A 13 25.66 -4.86 -11.67
C ALA A 13 24.18 -4.85 -12.04
N THR A 14 23.30 -5.44 -11.21
CA THR A 14 21.85 -5.46 -11.52
C THR A 14 21.23 -4.10 -11.17
N PRO A 15 20.79 -3.32 -12.16
CA PRO A 15 20.19 -2.02 -11.89
C PRO A 15 18.84 -2.20 -11.15
N VAL A 16 18.56 -1.31 -10.23
CA VAL A 16 17.23 -1.19 -9.60
C VAL A 16 16.24 -0.75 -10.68
N GLN A 17 15.19 -1.54 -10.89
CA GLN A 17 14.12 -1.19 -11.82
C GLN A 17 12.93 -0.63 -11.06
N THR A 18 12.35 0.45 -11.58
CA THR A 18 11.16 1.07 -10.99
C THR A 18 10.07 1.24 -12.04
N SER A 19 8.81 1.09 -11.62
CA SER A 19 7.64 1.37 -12.44
C SER A 19 6.46 1.86 -11.60
N ALA A 20 5.58 2.65 -12.19
CA ALA A 20 4.35 3.06 -11.54
C ALA A 20 3.41 1.86 -11.38
N ILE A 21 2.69 1.81 -10.25
CA ILE A 21 1.62 0.85 -9.99
C ILE A 21 0.31 1.45 -10.45
N THR A 22 -0.49 0.68 -11.19
CA THR A 22 -1.81 1.10 -11.68
C THR A 22 -2.86 0.04 -11.36
N ALA A 23 -4.07 0.45 -11.01
CA ALA A 23 -5.20 -0.43 -10.73
C ALA A 23 -6.51 0.25 -11.21
N LEU A 24 -6.63 0.46 -12.52
CA LEU A 24 -7.72 1.25 -13.14
C LEU A 24 -9.12 0.70 -12.90
N ASN A 25 -9.24 -0.54 -12.48
CA ASN A 25 -10.51 -1.16 -12.06
C ASN A 25 -11.02 -0.68 -10.68
N VAL A 26 -10.17 -0.04 -9.87
CA VAL A 26 -10.51 0.45 -8.52
C VAL A 26 -10.17 1.92 -8.30
N LEU A 27 -9.13 2.44 -8.99
CA LEU A 27 -8.64 3.81 -8.87
C LEU A 27 -8.23 4.37 -10.23
N ASN A 28 -8.63 5.62 -10.52
CA ASN A 28 -8.09 6.36 -11.65
C ASN A 28 -6.64 6.80 -11.39
N GLU A 29 -5.94 7.21 -12.44
CA GLU A 29 -4.61 7.79 -12.31
C GLU A 29 -4.65 9.18 -11.65
N ALA A 30 -3.59 9.52 -10.90
CA ALA A 30 -3.53 10.78 -10.17
C ALA A 30 -3.45 12.01 -11.10
N TYR A 31 -2.84 11.88 -12.28
CA TYR A 31 -2.76 12.97 -13.26
C TYR A 31 -4.14 13.34 -13.85
N ASP A 32 -5.15 12.46 -13.80
CA ASP A 32 -6.51 12.77 -14.26
C ASP A 32 -7.13 13.96 -13.52
N TYR A 33 -6.71 14.19 -12.26
CA TYR A 33 -7.07 15.38 -11.47
C TYR A 33 -5.89 16.33 -11.21
N LYS A 34 -4.91 16.35 -12.13
CA LYS A 34 -3.76 17.28 -12.14
C LYS A 34 -2.83 17.15 -10.93
N SER A 35 -2.73 15.95 -10.35
CA SER A 35 -1.77 15.65 -9.28
C SER A 35 -0.54 14.94 -9.83
N SER A 36 0.64 15.38 -9.37
CA SER A 36 1.93 14.90 -9.88
C SER A 36 2.49 13.79 -8.98
N PHE A 37 1.79 12.64 -8.91
CA PHE A 37 2.27 11.44 -8.19
C PHE A 37 1.73 10.17 -8.86
N SER A 38 2.32 9.03 -8.57
CA SER A 38 1.80 7.70 -8.95
C SER A 38 1.00 7.11 -7.79
N ARG A 39 0.02 6.25 -8.07
CA ARG A 39 -0.73 5.51 -7.03
C ARG A 39 0.16 4.61 -6.18
N GLY A 40 1.28 4.22 -6.71
CA GLY A 40 2.37 3.55 -6.03
C GLY A 40 3.56 3.40 -6.95
N LEU A 41 4.68 3.01 -6.37
CA LEU A 41 5.91 2.73 -7.09
C LEU A 41 6.36 1.30 -6.78
N ARG A 42 6.56 0.51 -7.82
CA ARG A 42 7.20 -0.81 -7.74
C ARG A 42 8.71 -0.64 -7.89
N ILE A 43 9.46 -1.35 -7.06
CA ILE A 43 10.91 -1.44 -7.11
C ILE A 43 11.28 -2.92 -7.19
N ASP A 44 11.96 -3.32 -8.26
CA ASP A 44 12.46 -4.68 -8.44
C ASP A 44 13.98 -4.69 -8.24
N LEU A 45 14.46 -5.56 -7.35
CA LEU A 45 15.87 -5.74 -6.99
C LEU A 45 16.19 -7.22 -6.73
N ASN A 46 16.88 -7.89 -7.64
CA ASN A 46 17.38 -9.27 -7.44
C ASN A 46 16.32 -10.26 -6.95
N GLY A 47 15.13 -10.27 -7.59
CA GLY A 47 14.01 -11.13 -7.21
C GLY A 47 13.25 -10.69 -5.97
N LEU A 48 13.66 -9.58 -5.33
CA LEU A 48 12.89 -8.89 -4.31
C LEU A 48 12.05 -7.79 -4.98
N ARG A 49 10.76 -7.78 -4.69
CA ARG A 49 9.84 -6.68 -5.09
C ARG A 49 9.42 -5.91 -3.87
N ILE A 50 9.50 -4.58 -3.97
CA ILE A 50 8.99 -3.63 -2.97
C ILE A 50 7.93 -2.79 -3.65
N LEU A 51 6.77 -2.66 -3.00
CA LEU A 51 5.70 -1.76 -3.43
C LEU A 51 5.60 -0.62 -2.41
N LEU A 52 5.78 0.61 -2.89
CA LEU A 52 5.51 1.83 -2.13
C LEU A 52 4.14 2.32 -2.57
N ILE A 53 3.11 2.08 -1.77
CA ILE A 53 1.73 2.51 -2.05
C ILE A 53 1.55 3.90 -1.46
N SER A 54 1.22 4.86 -2.33
CA SER A 54 0.96 6.25 -1.95
C SER A 54 -0.28 6.39 -1.08
N GLY A 55 -0.45 7.54 -0.44
CA GLY A 55 -1.64 7.87 0.32
C GLY A 55 -2.91 7.51 -0.46
N THR A 56 -3.64 6.54 0.06
CA THR A 56 -4.85 5.97 -0.53
C THR A 56 -6.01 6.21 0.41
N ALA A 57 -7.12 6.68 -0.11
CA ALA A 57 -8.31 7.07 0.65
C ALA A 57 -9.60 6.53 0.01
N SER A 58 -10.75 6.89 0.57
CA SER A 58 -12.08 6.49 0.07
C SER A 58 -12.44 7.23 -1.21
N ILE A 59 -11.89 6.79 -2.34
CA ILE A 59 -12.07 7.34 -3.68
C ILE A 59 -12.55 6.23 -4.61
N ASP A 60 -13.45 6.54 -5.54
CA ASP A 60 -13.90 5.61 -6.56
C ASP A 60 -12.98 5.61 -7.81
N GLU A 61 -13.30 4.77 -8.78
CA GLU A 61 -12.58 4.61 -10.04
C GLU A 61 -12.65 5.85 -10.96
N LYS A 62 -13.48 6.85 -10.62
CA LYS A 62 -13.57 8.13 -11.31
C LYS A 62 -12.83 9.25 -10.59
N GLY A 63 -12.19 8.93 -9.46
CA GLY A 63 -11.47 9.90 -8.64
C GLY A 63 -12.35 10.74 -7.73
N VAL A 64 -13.60 10.34 -7.50
CA VAL A 64 -14.55 11.03 -6.61
C VAL A 64 -14.48 10.45 -5.21
N SER A 65 -14.45 11.32 -4.18
CA SER A 65 -14.55 10.90 -2.80
C SER A 65 -15.92 10.29 -2.51
N VAL A 66 -15.95 9.09 -1.90
CA VAL A 66 -17.18 8.35 -1.58
C VAL A 66 -17.31 8.11 -0.08
N HIS A 67 -18.51 7.74 0.37
CA HIS A 67 -18.83 7.49 1.79
C HIS A 67 -18.60 8.70 2.70
N ILE A 68 -18.99 9.89 2.22
CA ILE A 68 -18.78 11.15 2.96
C ILE A 68 -19.47 11.10 4.32
N GLY A 69 -18.72 11.39 5.40
CA GLY A 69 -19.21 11.41 6.76
C GLY A 69 -19.28 10.04 7.46
N ASP A 70 -19.04 8.93 6.75
CA ASP A 70 -19.04 7.57 7.30
C ASP A 70 -17.60 7.03 7.39
N PHE A 71 -17.02 7.06 8.61
CA PHE A 71 -15.64 6.65 8.84
C PHE A 71 -15.42 5.16 8.51
N ASP A 72 -16.32 4.27 8.94
CA ASP A 72 -16.16 2.84 8.74
C ASP A 72 -16.26 2.45 7.26
N ALA A 73 -17.18 3.08 6.53
CA ALA A 73 -17.29 2.86 5.09
C ALA A 73 -16.08 3.44 4.35
N GLN A 74 -15.53 4.59 4.77
CA GLN A 74 -14.29 5.13 4.20
C GLN A 74 -13.09 4.23 4.48
N LEU A 75 -12.95 3.69 5.70
CA LEU A 75 -11.88 2.75 6.04
C LEU A 75 -11.94 1.49 5.18
N ARG A 76 -13.13 0.88 5.03
CA ARG A 76 -13.34 -0.30 4.17
C ARG A 76 -13.03 0.00 2.70
N ARG A 77 -13.46 1.14 2.17
CA ARG A 77 -13.15 1.55 0.80
C ARG A 77 -11.65 1.79 0.61
N THR A 78 -10.97 2.38 1.57
CA THR A 78 -9.51 2.56 1.55
C THR A 78 -8.78 1.23 1.48
N TYR A 79 -9.17 0.24 2.30
CA TYR A 79 -8.61 -1.11 2.23
C TYR A 79 -8.91 -1.80 0.89
N PHE A 80 -10.12 -1.65 0.36
CA PHE A 80 -10.46 -2.17 -0.97
C PHE A 80 -9.56 -1.60 -2.06
N ASN A 81 -9.31 -0.30 -2.05
CA ASN A 81 -8.44 0.37 -3.02
C ASN A 81 -6.98 -0.11 -2.90
N ILE A 82 -6.45 -0.25 -1.67
CA ILE A 82 -5.10 -0.81 -1.44
C ILE A 82 -5.03 -2.26 -1.91
N THR A 83 -6.07 -3.06 -1.66
CA THR A 83 -6.14 -4.45 -2.15
C THR A 83 -6.01 -4.51 -3.67
N GLY A 84 -6.73 -3.66 -4.40
CA GLY A 84 -6.62 -3.58 -5.86
C GLY A 84 -5.22 -3.21 -6.35
N LEU A 85 -4.52 -2.30 -5.65
CA LEU A 85 -3.13 -1.94 -5.95
C LEU A 85 -2.16 -3.11 -5.68
N LEU A 86 -2.37 -3.88 -4.60
CA LEU A 86 -1.58 -5.07 -4.31
C LEU A 86 -1.80 -6.15 -5.36
N GLU A 87 -3.06 -6.46 -5.67
CA GLU A 87 -3.44 -7.50 -6.63
C GLU A 87 -2.90 -7.21 -8.04
N SER A 88 -2.87 -5.94 -8.48
CA SER A 88 -2.32 -5.55 -9.78
C SER A 88 -0.84 -5.90 -9.92
N GLU A 89 -0.12 -6.08 -8.81
CA GLU A 89 1.30 -6.42 -8.76
C GLU A 89 1.55 -7.88 -8.29
N GLY A 90 0.48 -8.67 -8.11
CA GLY A 90 0.56 -10.05 -7.64
C GLY A 90 0.87 -10.19 -6.15
N ALA A 91 0.67 -9.11 -5.38
CA ALA A 91 0.85 -9.08 -3.93
C ALA A 91 -0.49 -9.27 -3.18
N THR A 92 -0.37 -9.51 -1.89
CA THR A 92 -1.49 -9.63 -0.95
C THR A 92 -1.23 -8.82 0.31
N TRP A 93 -2.20 -8.74 1.20
CA TRP A 93 -2.01 -8.11 2.52
C TRP A 93 -0.94 -8.81 3.38
N LYS A 94 -0.63 -10.09 3.13
CA LYS A 94 0.45 -10.83 3.82
C LYS A 94 1.84 -10.30 3.47
N ASP A 95 1.95 -9.57 2.38
CA ASP A 95 3.21 -8.97 1.92
C ASP A 95 3.40 -7.56 2.48
N ILE A 96 2.37 -6.97 3.13
CA ILE A 96 2.47 -5.66 3.77
C ILE A 96 3.37 -5.75 5.00
N VAL A 97 4.41 -4.93 5.02
CA VAL A 97 5.36 -4.85 6.14
C VAL A 97 5.13 -3.60 7.00
N LYS A 98 4.54 -2.54 6.43
CA LYS A 98 4.26 -1.29 7.14
C LYS A 98 3.04 -0.59 6.60
N THR A 99 2.28 0.07 7.50
CA THR A 99 1.25 1.06 7.18
C THR A 99 1.48 2.35 7.95
N THR A 100 1.21 3.51 7.31
CA THR A 100 1.06 4.82 7.96
C THR A 100 -0.38 5.27 7.74
N CYS A 101 -1.11 5.49 8.83
CA CYS A 101 -2.53 5.80 8.78
C CYS A 101 -2.75 7.24 9.27
N TYR A 102 -3.29 8.08 8.38
CA TYR A 102 -3.57 9.48 8.64
C TYR A 102 -5.07 9.63 8.92
N LEU A 103 -5.43 10.02 10.14
CA LEU A 103 -6.80 10.27 10.57
C LEU A 103 -7.05 11.78 10.60
N ARG A 104 -8.17 12.24 10.06
CA ARG A 104 -8.55 13.65 10.11
C ARG A 104 -8.81 14.12 11.54
N ASP A 105 -9.45 13.29 12.34
CA ASP A 105 -9.79 13.54 13.75
C ASP A 105 -9.49 12.26 14.54
N ILE A 106 -8.29 12.21 15.12
CA ILE A 106 -7.81 11.01 15.81
C ILE A 106 -8.59 10.77 17.12
N ASP A 107 -8.98 11.83 17.80
CA ASP A 107 -9.70 11.72 19.07
C ASP A 107 -11.10 11.12 18.87
N ARG A 108 -11.77 11.45 17.74
CA ARG A 108 -13.07 10.92 17.38
C ARG A 108 -13.00 9.49 16.83
N ASP A 109 -12.04 9.23 15.92
CA ASP A 109 -12.08 8.07 15.01
C ASP A 109 -11.16 6.93 15.44
N TYR A 110 -10.23 7.12 16.41
CA TYR A 110 -9.19 6.15 16.71
C TYR A 110 -9.72 4.80 17.21
N ALA A 111 -10.78 4.80 18.00
CA ALA A 111 -11.39 3.56 18.50
C ALA A 111 -11.99 2.73 17.33
N ALA A 112 -12.80 3.36 16.47
CA ALA A 112 -13.38 2.72 15.29
C ALA A 112 -12.29 2.26 14.29
N PHE A 113 -11.26 3.07 14.11
CA PHE A 113 -10.09 2.69 13.30
C PHE A 113 -9.43 1.41 13.80
N ASN A 114 -9.13 1.30 15.09
CA ASN A 114 -8.48 0.12 15.66
C ASN A 114 -9.35 -1.13 15.55
N GLU A 115 -10.65 -1.00 15.79
CA GLU A 115 -11.60 -2.11 15.65
C GLU A 115 -11.68 -2.60 14.20
N GLY A 116 -11.94 -1.69 13.25
CA GLY A 116 -12.05 -2.01 11.83
C GLY A 116 -10.75 -2.57 11.25
N ARG A 117 -9.58 -2.01 11.65
CA ARG A 117 -8.27 -2.52 11.26
C ARG A 117 -8.03 -3.94 11.79
N THR A 118 -8.31 -4.18 13.07
CA THR A 118 -8.10 -5.49 13.70
C THR A 118 -8.98 -6.54 13.04
N GLN A 119 -10.25 -6.22 12.78
CA GLN A 119 -11.16 -7.12 12.08
C GLN A 119 -10.63 -7.44 10.68
N PHE A 120 -10.29 -6.41 9.89
CA PHE A 120 -9.77 -6.58 8.54
C PHE A 120 -8.49 -7.42 8.51
N PHE A 121 -7.52 -7.17 9.38
CA PHE A 121 -6.28 -7.94 9.42
C PHE A 121 -6.50 -9.41 9.79
N LYS A 122 -7.46 -9.70 10.68
CA LYS A 122 -7.88 -11.08 10.99
C LYS A 122 -8.52 -11.76 9.77
N GLU A 123 -9.38 -11.07 9.04
CA GLU A 123 -10.01 -11.57 7.81
C GLU A 123 -8.97 -11.89 6.72
N GLN A 124 -7.89 -11.08 6.63
CA GLN A 124 -6.76 -11.33 5.74
C GLN A 124 -5.81 -12.45 6.25
N GLY A 125 -6.01 -12.95 7.45
CA GLY A 125 -5.17 -13.99 8.07
C GLY A 125 -3.75 -13.53 8.33
N LEU A 126 -3.55 -12.28 8.79
CA LEU A 126 -2.23 -11.72 9.04
C LEU A 126 -1.70 -12.17 10.40
N ASP A 127 -0.50 -12.76 10.39
CA ASP A 127 0.29 -13.09 11.57
C ASP A 127 1.78 -13.17 11.17
N PRO A 128 2.67 -12.28 11.65
CA PRO A 128 2.36 -11.12 12.50
C PRO A 128 1.61 -10.00 11.76
N TYR A 129 1.05 -9.06 12.50
CA TYR A 129 0.52 -7.83 11.93
C TYR A 129 1.64 -6.92 11.42
N PRO A 130 1.42 -6.11 10.37
CA PRO A 130 2.42 -5.17 9.89
C PRO A 130 2.74 -4.08 10.92
N ALA A 131 3.96 -3.53 10.85
CA ALA A 131 4.28 -2.32 11.60
C ALA A 131 3.34 -1.19 11.21
N SER A 132 2.84 -0.42 12.20
CA SER A 132 1.85 0.63 11.91
C SER A 132 2.02 1.83 12.83
N VAL A 133 1.69 3.02 12.31
CA VAL A 133 1.53 4.24 13.07
C VAL A 133 0.24 4.95 12.64
N GLY A 134 -0.48 5.53 13.62
CA GLY A 134 -1.63 6.42 13.38
C GLY A 134 -1.26 7.85 13.74
N ILE A 135 -1.59 8.79 12.87
CA ILE A 135 -1.24 10.21 13.00
C ILE A 135 -2.48 11.05 12.65
N GLN A 136 -2.72 12.12 13.39
CA GLN A 136 -3.69 13.12 12.98
C GLN A 136 -3.11 14.02 11.90
N ALA A 137 -3.85 14.22 10.81
CA ALA A 137 -3.41 15.07 9.70
C ALA A 137 -4.56 15.78 8.97
N HIS A 138 -4.26 16.94 8.39
CA HIS A 138 -5.11 17.52 7.37
C HIS A 138 -4.97 16.72 6.07
N LEU A 139 -6.04 16.04 5.66
CA LEU A 139 -6.07 15.30 4.40
C LEU A 139 -6.35 16.25 3.22
N CYS A 140 -5.89 15.88 2.03
CA CYS A 140 -5.95 16.71 0.83
C CYS A 140 -7.37 17.15 0.43
N ARG A 141 -8.39 16.38 0.81
CA ARG A 141 -9.80 16.71 0.57
C ARG A 141 -10.55 16.78 1.90
N PRO A 142 -11.38 17.81 2.12
CA PRO A 142 -12.03 18.04 3.42
C PRO A 142 -13.00 16.93 3.84
N GLU A 143 -13.59 16.20 2.89
CA GLU A 143 -14.53 15.11 3.14
C GLU A 143 -13.87 13.77 3.47
N LEU A 144 -12.56 13.62 3.26
CA LEU A 144 -11.85 12.41 3.63
C LEU A 144 -11.56 12.38 5.13
N LEU A 145 -11.82 11.25 5.76
CA LEU A 145 -11.64 11.03 7.20
C LEU A 145 -10.39 10.21 7.51
N ILE A 146 -9.96 9.39 6.55
CA ILE A 146 -8.79 8.52 6.66
C ILE A 146 -8.05 8.42 5.33
N GLU A 147 -6.72 8.33 5.40
CA GLU A 147 -5.80 8.02 4.31
C GLU A 147 -4.72 7.07 4.81
N ILE A 148 -4.29 6.11 4.00
CA ILE A 148 -3.32 5.10 4.39
C ILE A 148 -2.25 4.96 3.31
N GLU A 149 -0.98 5.07 3.72
CA GLU A 149 0.19 4.61 2.95
C GLU A 149 0.55 3.19 3.36
N ALA A 150 1.12 2.42 2.44
CA ALA A 150 1.57 1.08 2.73
C ALA A 150 2.87 0.73 2.02
N ILE A 151 3.66 -0.14 2.63
CA ILE A 151 4.84 -0.76 2.03
C ILE A 151 4.61 -2.26 2.04
N ALA A 152 4.68 -2.88 0.85
CA ALA A 152 4.70 -4.33 0.69
C ALA A 152 6.08 -4.80 0.23
N MET A 153 6.48 -6.00 0.62
CA MET A 153 7.77 -6.58 0.25
C MET A 153 7.65 -8.10 0.11
N PHE A 154 7.99 -8.63 -1.07
CA PHE A 154 7.89 -10.05 -1.36
C PHE A 154 8.89 -10.49 -2.44
N ARG A 155 9.09 -11.80 -2.57
CA ARG A 155 9.90 -12.36 -3.64
C ARG A 155 9.04 -12.69 -4.85
N THR A 156 9.50 -12.32 -6.05
CA THR A 156 8.82 -12.59 -7.33
C THR A 156 9.14 -13.98 -7.89
N GLU A 157 10.25 -14.58 -7.46
CA GLU A 157 10.66 -15.92 -7.85
C GLU A 157 10.71 -16.81 -6.60
N LYS A 158 10.14 -18.01 -6.69
CA LYS A 158 10.46 -19.07 -5.74
C LYS A 158 11.92 -19.42 -6.01
N CYS A 159 12.81 -19.03 -5.10
CA CYS A 159 14.19 -19.52 -5.12
C CYS A 159 14.11 -21.05 -5.01
N GLU A 160 14.19 -21.75 -6.15
CA GLU A 160 14.45 -23.18 -6.14
C GLU A 160 15.90 -23.34 -5.67
N CYS A 161 16.06 -23.44 -4.35
CA CYS A 161 17.32 -23.90 -3.76
C CYS A 161 17.53 -25.35 -4.24
N LYS A 162 18.38 -25.51 -5.27
CA LYS A 162 18.98 -26.80 -5.61
C LYS A 162 20.12 -27.12 -4.70
#